data_ec4e2b17f34f35dac9e34709420ce8fe
#
_entry.id   ec4e2b17f34f35dac9e34709420ce8fe
#
_cell.length_a   1.000
_cell.length_b   1.000
_cell.length_c   1.000
_cell.angle_alpha   90.00
_cell.angle_beta   90.00
_cell.angle_gamma   90.00
#
_symmetry.space_group_name_H-M   'P 1'
#
loop_
_entity.id
_entity.type
_entity.pdbx_description
1 polymer ?
#
loop_
_entity_poly.entity_id
_entity_poly.type
_entity_poly.pdbx_seq_one_letter_code
_entity_poly.pdbx_strand_id
1 'polypeptide(L)'
;TWIMRSDIAPHEASKKGLDVSVCGSCPLRQAIGGACYVTLHQAPLAVYKAYKKGLYNKAVDVTRLKGRKLRMGSYGDPAAIPFEAWEAVAQYTNGNTGYTHQLNHKAFDKRLLDLVMVSADTPKQAAKYQASGIKTFRVKVESMPLLKGEVECLSDTQGISCIECKLCNGQNKSVAINVHGRGTKAHTLKYGKGL
;
A
#
# COMPACT_ATOMS: atom_id res chain seq x y z
N THR A 1 7.89 -3.15 5.09
CA THR A 1 7.21 -3.74 6.27
C THR A 1 6.02 -4.60 5.84
N TRP A 2 5.63 -5.59 6.68
CA TRP A 2 4.43 -6.39 6.54
C TRP A 2 3.59 -6.24 7.79
N ILE A 3 2.33 -5.82 7.62
CA ILE A 3 1.35 -5.63 8.69
C ILE A 3 0.46 -6.87 8.67
N MET A 4 0.52 -7.66 9.72
CA MET A 4 -0.12 -9.00 9.78
C MET A 4 -0.73 -9.25 11.15
N ARG A 5 -1.71 -10.11 11.18
CA ARG A 5 -2.19 -10.70 12.45
C ARG A 5 -1.12 -11.60 13.05
N SER A 6 -1.01 -11.61 14.36
CA SER A 6 -0.06 -12.47 15.07
C SER A 6 -0.63 -13.86 15.40
N ASP A 7 -1.95 -14.01 15.39
CA ASP A 7 -2.66 -15.22 15.80
C ASP A 7 -2.92 -16.22 14.65
N ILE A 8 -2.93 -15.74 13.40
CA ILE A 8 -3.24 -16.56 12.22
C ILE A 8 -2.34 -16.20 11.03
N ALA A 9 -1.94 -17.22 10.26
CA ALA A 9 -1.10 -17.02 9.08
C ALA A 9 -1.79 -16.15 8.01
N PRO A 10 -1.05 -15.28 7.29
CA PRO A 10 -1.64 -14.26 6.42
C PRO A 10 -2.52 -14.84 5.29
N HIS A 11 -2.14 -15.96 4.70
CA HIS A 11 -2.95 -16.62 3.67
C HIS A 11 -4.24 -17.26 4.24
N GLU A 12 -4.21 -17.76 5.47
CA GLU A 12 -5.40 -18.27 6.16
C GLU A 12 -6.32 -17.13 6.60
N ALA A 13 -5.73 -16.03 7.12
CA ALA A 13 -6.49 -14.83 7.45
C ALA A 13 -7.25 -14.30 6.24
N SER A 14 -6.61 -14.27 5.07
CA SER A 14 -7.24 -13.85 3.82
C SER A 14 -8.37 -14.80 3.41
N LYS A 15 -8.15 -16.13 3.42
CA LYS A 15 -9.20 -17.10 3.10
C LYS A 15 -10.44 -16.97 3.96
N LYS A 16 -10.27 -16.59 5.24
CA LYS A 16 -11.34 -16.41 6.21
C LYS A 16 -11.90 -14.98 6.26
N GLY A 17 -11.42 -14.07 5.42
CA GLY A 17 -11.81 -12.65 5.43
C GLY A 17 -11.31 -11.85 6.63
N LEU A 18 -10.49 -12.45 7.50
CA LEU A 18 -9.96 -11.84 8.72
C LEU A 18 -8.84 -10.82 8.43
N ASP A 19 -8.34 -10.77 7.21
CA ASP A 19 -7.40 -9.77 6.72
C ASP A 19 -7.98 -8.34 6.74
N VAL A 20 -9.29 -8.19 6.92
CA VAL A 20 -9.94 -6.90 7.13
C VAL A 20 -9.33 -6.13 8.31
N SER A 21 -8.85 -6.81 9.34
CA SER A 21 -8.23 -6.18 10.51
C SER A 21 -6.89 -5.47 10.19
N VAL A 22 -6.24 -5.82 9.09
CA VAL A 22 -4.95 -5.23 8.67
C VAL A 22 -5.01 -4.53 7.31
N CYS A 23 -6.00 -4.84 6.49
CA CYS A 23 -6.21 -4.22 5.17
C CYS A 23 -7.42 -3.29 5.12
N GLY A 24 -8.26 -3.28 6.18
CA GLY A 24 -9.46 -2.45 6.27
C GLY A 24 -10.41 -2.66 5.10
N SER A 25 -10.91 -1.56 4.56
CA SER A 25 -11.87 -1.53 3.45
C SER A 25 -11.24 -1.63 2.05
N CYS A 26 -9.95 -1.97 1.94
CA CYS A 26 -9.27 -2.09 0.65
C CYS A 26 -10.04 -3.01 -0.31
N PRO A 27 -10.49 -2.51 -1.47
CA PRO A 27 -11.30 -3.29 -2.44
C PRO A 27 -10.45 -4.30 -3.22
N LEU A 28 -9.12 -4.22 -3.09
CA LEU A 28 -8.19 -5.13 -3.76
C LEU A 28 -7.93 -6.42 -2.96
N ARG A 29 -8.50 -6.58 -1.76
CA ARG A 29 -8.32 -7.77 -0.92
C ARG A 29 -8.69 -9.05 -1.67
N GLN A 30 -7.83 -10.06 -1.58
CA GLN A 30 -8.07 -11.37 -2.22
C GLN A 30 -9.31 -12.07 -1.62
N ALA A 31 -9.58 -11.86 -0.34
CA ALA A 31 -10.75 -12.39 0.38
C ALA A 31 -12.11 -12.04 -0.28
N ILE A 32 -12.15 -10.94 -1.01
CA ILE A 32 -13.37 -10.46 -1.70
C ILE A 32 -13.21 -10.48 -3.23
N GLY A 33 -12.31 -11.31 -3.75
CA GLY A 33 -12.04 -11.42 -5.19
C GLY A 33 -11.27 -10.25 -5.79
N GLY A 34 -10.64 -9.42 -4.97
CA GLY A 34 -9.88 -8.26 -5.41
C GLY A 34 -8.52 -8.62 -6.02
N ALA A 35 -7.93 -7.65 -6.70
CA ALA A 35 -6.72 -7.80 -7.50
C ALA A 35 -5.41 -7.58 -6.71
N CYS A 36 -5.39 -7.83 -5.39
CA CYS A 36 -4.17 -7.68 -4.62
C CYS A 36 -3.08 -8.60 -5.17
N TYR A 37 -1.94 -8.01 -5.57
CA TYR A 37 -0.81 -8.73 -6.14
C TYR A 37 0.08 -9.43 -5.11
N VAL A 38 -0.13 -9.17 -3.81
CA VAL A 38 0.71 -9.74 -2.75
C VAL A 38 0.56 -11.25 -2.66
N THR A 39 1.66 -11.96 -2.81
CA THR A 39 1.71 -13.42 -2.74
C THR A 39 1.85 -13.86 -1.28
N LEU A 40 0.71 -14.07 -0.61
CA LEU A 40 0.62 -14.27 0.85
C LEU A 40 1.36 -15.51 1.37
N HIS A 41 1.56 -16.52 0.53
CA HIS A 41 2.26 -17.77 0.89
C HIS A 41 3.78 -17.69 0.71
N GLN A 42 4.32 -16.56 0.25
CA GLN A 42 5.76 -16.31 0.10
C GLN A 42 6.29 -15.44 1.26
N ALA A 43 6.77 -14.23 0.98
CA ALA A 43 7.40 -13.36 1.96
C ALA A 43 6.53 -13.11 3.22
N PRO A 44 5.22 -12.79 3.12
CA PRO A 44 4.39 -12.61 4.31
C PRO A 44 4.35 -13.86 5.19
N LEU A 45 4.21 -15.06 4.60
CA LEU A 45 4.21 -16.31 5.36
C LEU A 45 5.58 -16.62 5.99
N ALA A 46 6.67 -16.33 5.28
CA ALA A 46 8.03 -16.53 5.81
C ALA A 46 8.27 -15.63 7.04
N VAL A 47 7.90 -14.35 6.94
CA VAL A 47 8.00 -13.40 8.06
C VAL A 47 7.11 -13.83 9.24
N TYR A 48 5.86 -14.25 8.99
CA TYR A 48 4.98 -14.77 10.03
C TYR A 48 5.58 -15.99 10.75
N LYS A 49 6.11 -16.97 10.00
CA LYS A 49 6.77 -18.16 10.58
C LYS A 49 7.99 -17.79 11.41
N ALA A 50 8.80 -16.84 10.95
CA ALA A 50 9.96 -16.34 11.70
C ALA A 50 9.53 -15.64 13.01
N TYR A 51 8.47 -14.83 12.97
CA TYR A 51 7.87 -14.23 14.14
C TYR A 51 7.38 -15.30 15.16
N LYS A 52 6.65 -16.30 14.70
CA LYS A 52 6.15 -17.41 15.55
C LYS A 52 7.26 -18.22 16.21
N LYS A 53 8.43 -18.28 15.56
CA LYS A 53 9.66 -18.92 16.12
C LYS A 53 10.44 -18.00 17.06
N GLY A 54 9.96 -16.76 17.31
CA GLY A 54 10.66 -15.80 18.16
C GLY A 54 11.98 -15.26 17.61
N LEU A 55 12.15 -15.29 16.27
CA LEU A 55 13.40 -14.85 15.62
C LEU A 55 13.52 -13.32 15.54
N TYR A 56 12.49 -12.57 15.89
CA TYR A 56 12.53 -11.11 15.93
C TYR A 56 12.67 -10.61 17.37
N ASN A 57 13.52 -9.62 17.57
CA ASN A 57 13.64 -8.94 18.84
C ASN A 57 12.32 -8.21 19.19
N LYS A 58 11.93 -8.25 20.46
CA LYS A 58 10.75 -7.52 20.95
C LYS A 58 10.98 -6.00 20.96
N ALA A 59 12.21 -5.58 21.22
CA ALA A 59 12.62 -4.18 21.13
C ALA A 59 13.22 -3.90 19.72
N VAL A 60 12.66 -2.91 19.04
CA VAL A 60 13.17 -2.46 17.74
C VAL A 60 14.16 -1.33 17.97
N ASP A 61 15.42 -1.58 17.65
CA ASP A 61 16.42 -0.52 17.54
C ASP A 61 16.24 0.18 16.17
N VAL A 62 15.48 1.27 16.18
CA VAL A 62 15.16 2.03 14.97
C VAL A 62 16.37 2.73 14.35
N THR A 63 17.44 2.94 15.12
CA THR A 63 18.69 3.57 14.62
C THR A 63 19.34 2.73 13.53
N ARG A 64 19.13 1.41 13.54
CA ARG A 64 19.60 0.47 12.50
C ARG A 64 18.95 0.70 11.13
N LEU A 65 17.91 1.52 11.08
CA LEU A 65 17.24 1.92 9.83
C LEU A 65 17.86 3.16 9.20
N LYS A 66 18.86 3.76 9.85
CA LYS A 66 19.53 4.97 9.35
C LYS A 66 20.00 4.76 7.90
N GLY A 67 19.58 5.68 7.02
CA GLY A 67 19.93 5.67 5.61
C GLY A 67 19.18 4.62 4.76
N ARG A 68 18.39 3.71 5.37
CA ARG A 68 17.56 2.77 4.63
C ARG A 68 16.29 3.44 4.12
N LYS A 69 15.65 2.83 3.13
CA LYS A 69 14.36 3.27 2.61
C LYS A 69 13.25 2.39 3.16
N LEU A 70 12.12 3.00 3.47
CA LEU A 70 11.00 2.33 4.10
C LEU A 70 9.87 2.11 3.08
N ARG A 71 9.43 0.87 2.91
CA ARG A 71 8.13 0.57 2.31
C ARG A 71 7.13 0.24 3.40
N MET A 72 6.17 1.14 3.60
CA MET A 72 5.10 1.03 4.58
C MET A 72 4.00 0.15 4.00
N GLY A 73 3.67 -0.95 4.69
CA GLY A 73 2.60 -1.84 4.25
C GLY A 73 2.85 -2.54 2.91
N SER A 74 3.97 -3.27 2.75
CA SER A 74 4.12 -4.19 1.61
C SER A 74 3.02 -5.26 1.58
N TYR A 75 2.44 -5.56 2.73
CA TYR A 75 1.16 -6.19 2.96
C TYR A 75 0.51 -5.54 4.18
N GLY A 76 -0.80 -5.35 4.14
CA GLY A 76 -1.56 -4.59 5.11
C GLY A 76 -1.51 -3.08 4.84
N ASP A 77 -2.48 -2.37 5.37
CA ASP A 77 -2.61 -0.93 5.22
C ASP A 77 -1.85 -0.19 6.33
N PRO A 78 -1.03 0.82 6.01
CA PRO A 78 -0.32 1.60 7.02
C PRO A 78 -1.21 2.19 8.11
N ALA A 79 -2.47 2.51 7.82
CA ALA A 79 -3.43 3.03 8.79
C ALA A 79 -3.85 2.01 9.87
N ALA A 80 -3.48 0.72 9.72
CA ALA A 80 -3.68 -0.28 10.77
C ALA A 80 -2.64 -0.19 11.90
N ILE A 81 -1.65 0.69 11.77
CA ILE A 81 -0.58 0.92 12.76
C ILE A 81 -0.69 2.37 13.24
N PRO A 82 -0.56 2.66 14.53
CA PRO A 82 -0.54 4.03 15.06
C PRO A 82 0.51 4.89 14.37
N PHE A 83 0.17 6.17 14.12
CA PHE A 83 1.06 7.10 13.43
C PHE A 83 2.41 7.24 14.13
N GLU A 84 2.43 7.28 15.45
CA GLU A 84 3.64 7.44 16.27
C GLU A 84 4.67 6.34 16.00
N ALA A 85 4.22 5.13 15.70
CA ALA A 85 5.14 4.03 15.32
C ALA A 85 5.78 4.28 13.94
N TRP A 86 5.04 4.84 13.01
CA TRP A 86 5.58 5.23 11.70
C TRP A 86 6.51 6.43 11.81
N GLU A 87 6.16 7.43 12.58
CA GLU A 87 6.98 8.61 12.84
C GLU A 87 8.33 8.21 13.44
N ALA A 88 8.30 7.36 14.48
CA ALA A 88 9.51 6.84 15.13
C ALA A 88 10.47 6.12 14.16
N VAL A 89 9.94 5.47 13.12
CA VAL A 89 10.72 4.78 12.11
C VAL A 89 11.14 5.72 10.98
N ALA A 90 10.23 6.56 10.49
CA ALA A 90 10.44 7.40 9.31
C ALA A 90 11.57 8.42 9.51
N GLN A 91 11.73 8.98 10.70
CA GLN A 91 12.80 9.94 11.02
C GLN A 91 14.22 9.39 10.82
N TYR A 92 14.40 8.07 10.87
CA TYR A 92 15.72 7.43 10.66
C TYR A 92 15.92 6.97 9.22
N THR A 93 14.88 6.94 8.41
CA THR A 93 14.94 6.41 7.05
C THR A 93 15.25 7.49 6.02
N ASN A 94 15.84 7.10 4.90
CA ASN A 94 16.08 7.99 3.76
C ASN A 94 14.94 7.91 2.74
N GLY A 95 13.75 8.28 3.20
CA GLY A 95 12.52 8.29 2.42
C GLY A 95 11.68 7.02 2.59
N ASN A 96 10.42 7.17 2.27
CA ASN A 96 9.40 6.14 2.43
C ASN A 96 8.49 6.07 1.20
N THR A 97 7.82 4.95 1.06
CA THR A 97 6.70 4.74 0.12
C THR A 97 5.60 3.97 0.84
N GLY A 98 4.36 4.28 0.55
CA GLY A 98 3.22 3.57 1.13
C GLY A 98 1.90 4.00 0.51
N TYR A 99 0.87 3.20 0.74
CA TYR A 99 -0.46 3.42 0.19
C TYR A 99 -1.53 3.08 1.22
N THR A 100 -2.60 3.88 1.30
CA THR A 100 -3.73 3.59 2.18
C THR A 100 -5.07 3.71 1.44
N HIS A 101 -6.00 2.81 1.74
CA HIS A 101 -7.40 2.90 1.33
C HIS A 101 -8.29 3.46 2.46
N GLN A 102 -7.71 3.83 3.62
CA GLN A 102 -8.47 4.13 4.81
C GLN A 102 -8.76 5.62 5.04
N LEU A 103 -8.53 6.50 4.05
CA LEU A 103 -8.77 7.95 4.18
C LEU A 103 -10.14 8.30 4.76
N ASN A 104 -11.18 7.56 4.37
CA ASN A 104 -12.56 7.80 4.80
C ASN A 104 -12.94 7.04 6.09
N HIS A 105 -12.01 6.32 6.71
CA HIS A 105 -12.28 5.65 7.98
C HIS A 105 -12.31 6.68 9.12
N LYS A 106 -13.30 6.58 10.00
CA LYS A 106 -13.51 7.55 11.10
C LYS A 106 -12.31 7.74 12.02
N ALA A 107 -11.49 6.73 12.19
CA ALA A 107 -10.28 6.75 12.99
C ALA A 107 -9.00 6.97 12.16
N PHE A 108 -9.10 7.44 10.92
CA PHE A 108 -7.93 7.69 10.09
C PHE A 108 -7.13 8.89 10.63
N ASP A 109 -5.86 8.65 10.92
CA ASP A 109 -4.95 9.73 11.31
C ASP A 109 -4.43 10.47 10.07
N LYS A 110 -4.84 11.72 9.91
CA LYS A 110 -4.48 12.53 8.73
C LYS A 110 -2.99 12.84 8.62
N ARG A 111 -2.22 12.76 9.72
CA ARG A 111 -0.75 12.91 9.69
C ARG A 111 -0.09 11.86 8.79
N LEU A 112 -0.75 10.72 8.61
CA LEU A 112 -0.24 9.66 7.73
C LEU A 112 -0.15 10.11 6.26
N LEU A 113 -0.90 11.14 5.84
CA LEU A 113 -0.83 11.70 4.48
C LEU A 113 0.54 12.29 4.14
N ASP A 114 1.33 12.67 5.15
CA ASP A 114 2.71 13.14 4.95
C ASP A 114 3.69 12.01 4.64
N LEU A 115 3.28 10.77 4.82
CA LEU A 115 4.13 9.59 4.66
C LEU A 115 3.66 8.63 3.55
N VAL A 116 2.37 8.63 3.21
CA VAL A 116 1.80 7.69 2.25
C VAL A 116 0.84 8.35 1.28
N MET A 117 0.65 7.75 0.12
CA MET A 117 -0.37 8.15 -0.84
C MET A 117 -1.72 7.51 -0.51
N VAL A 118 -2.80 8.19 -0.89
CA VAL A 118 -4.14 7.61 -0.83
C VAL A 118 -4.39 6.80 -2.09
N SER A 119 -4.76 5.55 -1.92
CA SER A 119 -5.19 4.70 -3.02
C SER A 119 -6.53 5.17 -3.55
N ALA A 120 -6.64 5.27 -4.88
CA ALA A 120 -7.88 5.61 -5.57
C ALA A 120 -8.21 4.52 -6.59
N ASP A 121 -9.44 4.03 -6.54
CA ASP A 121 -9.88 2.89 -7.35
C ASP A 121 -10.56 3.33 -8.65
N THR A 122 -10.93 4.61 -8.75
CA THR A 122 -11.59 5.19 -9.93
C THR A 122 -11.02 6.57 -10.26
N PRO A 123 -11.11 7.02 -11.54
CA PRO A 123 -10.74 8.38 -11.92
C PRO A 123 -11.47 9.46 -11.11
N LYS A 124 -12.78 9.27 -10.88
CA LYS A 124 -13.60 10.20 -10.09
C LYS A 124 -13.11 10.33 -8.66
N GLN A 125 -12.76 9.22 -8.03
CA GLN A 125 -12.22 9.21 -6.67
C GLN A 125 -10.84 9.89 -6.60
N ALA A 126 -9.96 9.59 -7.56
CA ALA A 126 -8.65 10.23 -7.64
C ALA A 126 -8.78 11.75 -7.82
N ALA A 127 -9.61 12.20 -8.76
CA ALA A 127 -9.85 13.62 -9.00
C ALA A 127 -10.40 14.34 -7.75
N LYS A 128 -11.34 13.70 -7.03
CA LYS A 128 -11.87 14.23 -5.77
C LYS A 128 -10.77 14.45 -4.72
N TYR A 129 -9.91 13.46 -4.52
CA TYR A 129 -8.83 13.56 -3.53
C TYR A 129 -7.78 14.58 -3.95
N GLN A 130 -7.40 14.60 -5.23
CA GLN A 130 -6.42 15.56 -5.77
C GLN A 130 -6.91 17.00 -5.66
N ALA A 131 -8.22 17.25 -5.87
CA ALA A 131 -8.83 18.58 -5.67
C ALA A 131 -8.69 19.09 -4.21
N SER A 132 -8.54 18.17 -3.25
CA SER A 132 -8.27 18.49 -1.84
C SER A 132 -6.76 18.50 -1.52
N GLY A 133 -5.87 18.52 -2.51
CA GLY A 133 -4.42 18.54 -2.35
C GLY A 133 -3.78 17.19 -2.00
N ILE A 134 -4.58 16.12 -1.86
CA ILE A 134 -4.12 14.79 -1.46
C ILE A 134 -3.44 14.08 -2.65
N LYS A 135 -2.27 13.52 -2.43
CA LYS A 135 -1.57 12.72 -3.44
C LYS A 135 -2.15 11.31 -3.53
N THR A 136 -2.48 10.88 -4.74
CA THR A 136 -3.15 9.60 -4.97
C THR A 136 -2.26 8.60 -5.69
N PHE A 137 -2.45 7.33 -5.38
CA PHE A 137 -1.95 6.21 -6.14
C PHE A 137 -3.14 5.47 -6.77
N ARG A 138 -3.22 5.46 -8.09
CA ARG A 138 -4.34 4.87 -8.82
C ARG A 138 -3.87 3.67 -9.63
N VAL A 139 -4.54 2.54 -9.45
CA VAL A 139 -4.39 1.38 -10.33
C VAL A 139 -5.37 1.56 -11.47
N LYS A 140 -4.87 1.64 -12.71
CA LYS A 140 -5.68 1.84 -13.92
C LYS A 140 -5.57 0.65 -14.87
N VAL A 141 -6.52 0.50 -15.77
CA VAL A 141 -6.34 -0.34 -16.96
C VAL A 141 -5.58 0.46 -18.02
N GLU A 142 -4.87 -0.24 -18.88
CA GLU A 142 -3.95 0.38 -19.86
C GLU A 142 -4.65 1.42 -20.74
N SER A 143 -5.89 1.17 -21.16
CA SER A 143 -6.69 2.09 -21.99
C SER A 143 -7.12 3.37 -21.28
N MET A 144 -7.02 3.44 -19.94
CA MET A 144 -7.41 4.63 -19.20
C MET A 144 -6.32 5.71 -19.25
N PRO A 145 -6.69 6.98 -19.56
CA PRO A 145 -5.73 8.08 -19.56
C PRO A 145 -5.26 8.43 -18.15
N LEU A 146 -4.14 9.15 -18.08
CA LEU A 146 -3.73 9.85 -16.88
C LEU A 146 -4.68 11.02 -16.61
N LEU A 147 -4.92 11.29 -15.35
CA LEU A 147 -5.59 12.51 -14.91
C LEU A 147 -4.61 13.68 -14.89
N LYS A 148 -5.14 14.90 -14.94
CA LYS A 148 -4.31 16.11 -14.76
C LYS A 148 -3.54 16.03 -13.44
N GLY A 149 -2.22 16.12 -13.50
CA GLY A 149 -1.35 16.04 -12.31
C GLY A 149 -0.92 14.65 -11.89
N GLU A 150 -1.38 13.58 -12.58
CA GLU A 150 -0.81 12.25 -12.44
C GLU A 150 0.43 12.07 -13.32
N VAL A 151 1.32 11.21 -12.84
CA VAL A 151 2.44 10.66 -13.63
C VAL A 151 2.35 9.14 -13.63
N GLU A 152 2.86 8.50 -14.66
CA GLU A 152 2.95 7.04 -14.68
C GLU A 152 4.00 6.53 -13.68
N CYS A 153 3.78 5.32 -13.19
CA CYS A 153 4.73 4.66 -12.30
C CYS A 153 6.04 4.38 -13.06
N LEU A 154 7.13 5.01 -12.65
CA LEU A 154 8.44 4.85 -13.31
C LEU A 154 8.98 3.42 -13.19
N SER A 155 8.56 2.66 -12.19
CA SER A 155 8.92 1.24 -12.10
C SER A 155 8.25 0.41 -13.19
N ASP A 156 7.04 0.79 -13.61
CA ASP A 156 6.28 0.11 -14.66
C ASP A 156 6.78 0.49 -16.05
N THR A 157 7.03 1.79 -16.29
CA THR A 157 7.34 2.32 -17.60
C THR A 157 8.84 2.37 -17.95
N GLN A 158 9.70 2.49 -16.94
CA GLN A 158 11.14 2.70 -17.14
C GLN A 158 12.03 1.71 -16.37
N GLY A 159 11.41 0.77 -15.60
CA GLY A 159 12.15 -0.20 -14.77
C GLY A 159 12.90 0.42 -13.58
N ILE A 160 12.65 1.70 -13.26
CA ILE A 160 13.30 2.37 -12.14
C ILE A 160 12.77 1.79 -10.83
N SER A 161 13.66 1.32 -9.96
CA SER A 161 13.25 0.73 -8.68
C SER A 161 12.53 1.75 -7.79
N CYS A 162 11.54 1.29 -6.99
CA CYS A 162 10.85 2.17 -6.03
C CYS A 162 11.83 2.81 -5.04
N ILE A 163 12.98 2.17 -4.80
CA ILE A 163 14.04 2.66 -3.93
C ILE A 163 14.69 3.92 -4.51
N GLU A 164 14.83 4.01 -5.80
CA GLU A 164 15.42 5.16 -6.51
C GLU A 164 14.37 6.22 -6.81
N CYS A 165 13.18 5.81 -7.24
CA CYS A 165 12.10 6.68 -7.71
C CYS A 165 11.53 7.61 -6.62
N LYS A 166 11.19 7.09 -5.43
CA LYS A 166 10.63 7.82 -4.27
C LYS A 166 9.37 8.67 -4.51
N LEU A 167 8.67 8.53 -5.62
CA LEU A 167 7.49 9.34 -5.93
C LEU A 167 6.31 9.06 -4.97
N CYS A 168 6.18 7.81 -4.48
CA CYS A 168 5.01 7.37 -3.73
C CYS A 168 5.13 7.64 -2.22
N ASN A 169 5.46 8.87 -1.85
CA ASN A 169 5.72 9.30 -0.47
C ASN A 169 4.61 10.19 0.13
N GLY A 170 3.49 10.40 -0.57
CA GLY A 170 2.41 11.26 -0.13
C GLY A 170 2.57 12.75 -0.45
N GLN A 171 3.75 13.21 -0.83
CA GLN A 171 4.07 14.64 -0.96
C GLN A 171 4.30 15.11 -2.40
N ASN A 172 4.93 14.29 -3.22
CA ASN A 172 5.43 14.75 -4.52
C ASN A 172 4.32 14.82 -5.59
N LYS A 173 4.06 13.73 -6.29
CA LYS A 173 3.10 13.65 -7.41
C LYS A 173 2.07 12.57 -7.14
N SER A 174 0.87 12.73 -7.70
CA SER A 174 -0.04 11.61 -7.85
C SER A 174 0.50 10.64 -8.90
N VAL A 175 0.36 9.34 -8.66
CA VAL A 175 0.93 8.30 -9.52
C VAL A 175 -0.17 7.37 -9.99
N ALA A 176 -0.14 6.98 -11.24
CA ALA A 176 -0.97 5.91 -11.79
C ALA A 176 -0.09 4.76 -12.27
N ILE A 177 -0.55 3.52 -12.07
CA ILE A 177 0.11 2.30 -12.52
C ILE A 177 -0.88 1.43 -13.28
N ASN A 178 -0.42 0.78 -14.33
CA ASN A 178 -1.24 -0.23 -15.01
C ASN A 178 -1.45 -1.43 -14.09
N VAL A 179 -2.67 -1.96 -14.08
CA VAL A 179 -2.94 -3.19 -13.33
C VAL A 179 -2.08 -4.33 -13.88
N HIS A 180 -1.45 -5.07 -12.97
CA HIS A 180 -0.57 -6.18 -13.32
C HIS A 180 -0.78 -7.38 -12.39
N GLY A 181 -0.18 -8.52 -12.75
CA GLY A 181 -0.25 -9.74 -11.95
C GLY A 181 -1.57 -10.50 -12.09
N ARG A 182 -1.80 -11.43 -11.17
CA ARG A 182 -2.94 -12.39 -11.23
C ARG A 182 -4.32 -11.73 -11.20
N GLY A 183 -4.44 -10.55 -10.65
CA GLY A 183 -5.69 -9.83 -10.49
C GLY A 183 -6.10 -8.99 -11.70
N THR A 184 -5.29 -8.90 -12.75
CA THR A 184 -5.52 -8.01 -13.91
C THR A 184 -6.90 -8.20 -14.51
N LYS A 185 -7.31 -9.44 -14.82
CA LYS A 185 -8.62 -9.73 -15.41
C LYS A 185 -9.78 -9.27 -14.52
N ALA A 186 -9.73 -9.56 -13.23
CA ALA A 186 -10.77 -9.16 -12.29
C ALA A 186 -10.84 -7.63 -12.14
N HIS A 187 -9.71 -6.95 -12.08
CA HIS A 187 -9.63 -5.49 -12.01
C HIS A 187 -10.19 -4.85 -13.29
N THR A 188 -9.79 -5.34 -14.47
CA THR A 188 -10.27 -4.85 -15.76
C THR A 188 -11.79 -5.04 -15.91
N LEU A 189 -12.33 -6.17 -15.49
CA LEU A 189 -13.79 -6.41 -15.51
C LEU A 189 -14.55 -5.45 -14.59
N LYS A 190 -13.98 -5.12 -13.43
CA LYS A 190 -14.62 -4.26 -12.42
C LYS A 190 -14.52 -2.78 -12.74
N TYR A 191 -13.39 -2.31 -13.24
CA TYR A 191 -13.08 -0.89 -13.39
C TYR A 191 -12.87 -0.45 -14.85
N GLY A 192 -12.69 -1.37 -15.78
CA GLY A 192 -12.41 -1.09 -17.18
C GLY A 192 -13.62 -0.64 -18.02
N LYS A 193 -14.85 -0.76 -17.49
CA LYS A 193 -16.09 -0.39 -18.18
C LYS A 193 -16.53 1.06 -17.97
N GLY A 194 -15.72 1.89 -17.35
CA GLY A 194 -16.04 3.27 -16.99
C GLY A 194 -15.37 4.32 -17.86
N LEU A 195 -15.40 4.11 -19.17
CA LEU A 195 -15.05 5.12 -20.20
C LEU A 195 -16.31 5.56 -20.92
#